data_783df7b98cddc862a39696763bec578f
#
_entry.id   783df7b98cddc862a39696763bec578f
#
_cell.length_a   1.000
_cell.length_b   1.000
_cell.length_c   1.000
_cell.angle_alpha   90.00
_cell.angle_beta   90.00
_cell.angle_gamma   90.00
#
_symmetry.space_group_name_H-M   'P 1'
#
loop_
_entity.id
_entity.type
_entity.pdbx_description
1 polymer ?
#
loop_
_entity_poly.entity_id
_entity_poly.type
_entity_poly.pdbx_seq_one_letter_code
_entity_poly.pdbx_strand_id
1 'polypeptide(L)'
;SSDVCSSDLTTLAGYVHWKLTGKKVLGVGDASGMFPIDPTTHTYETAFVEKFDALPEVAAQPWKLENLLPEPLVAGTPAGELTEEGAKLLDPSGTLKPGIVLAPPEGDAGTGMVATNSVRVRTGNVSAGTSIFAMVVLEHKLKALHPEVDLVTTPAGDLAGMSHANNFTSDLNAWVGLFGQFAKAIGQPVDAGMLYGTLFRAAIADDVDANCGGLLNYPFRSGEFLAGLPEGRPLFARSPEANMTLGNFMRAQLFSAFSPEIGRAS
;
A
#
# COMPACT_ATOMS: atom_id res chain seq x y z
N SER A 1 -4.09 38.11 3.17
CA SER A 1 -2.75 37.72 3.55
C SER A 1 -2.73 36.20 3.69
N SER A 2 -2.20 35.58 2.70
CA SER A 2 -1.95 34.15 2.75
C SER A 2 -0.68 33.94 3.58
N ASP A 3 -0.82 33.64 4.85
CA ASP A 3 0.16 32.85 5.55
C ASP A 3 0.10 31.44 4.96
N VAL A 4 0.58 31.32 3.72
CA VAL A 4 0.95 30.04 3.17
C VAL A 4 2.25 29.69 3.83
N CYS A 5 2.09 29.26 5.01
CA CYS A 5 2.72 28.15 5.67
C CYS A 5 4.23 28.01 5.44
N SER A 6 4.97 28.52 6.38
CA SER A 6 6.12 27.83 6.91
C SER A 6 5.66 26.59 7.71
N SER A 7 4.83 25.72 7.16
CA SER A 7 4.38 24.52 7.84
C SER A 7 5.11 23.33 7.27
N ASP A 8 5.74 22.58 8.16
CA ASP A 8 6.37 21.31 7.82
C ASP A 8 5.39 20.35 7.15
N LEU A 9 5.84 19.66 6.15
CA LEU A 9 5.11 18.55 5.53
C LEU A 9 5.40 17.27 6.32
N THR A 10 4.38 16.46 6.52
CA THR A 10 4.57 15.14 7.13
C THR A 10 3.40 14.23 6.82
N THR A 11 3.58 12.94 7.03
CA THR A 11 2.52 11.94 6.98
C THR A 11 1.74 11.90 8.29
N LEU A 12 0.64 11.14 8.32
CA LEU A 12 -0.09 10.91 9.57
C LEU A 12 0.79 10.21 10.61
N ALA A 13 1.63 9.26 10.20
CA ALA A 13 2.57 8.57 11.09
C ALA A 13 3.57 9.55 11.69
N GLY A 14 4.15 10.43 10.88
CA GLY A 14 5.05 11.48 11.34
C GLY A 14 4.38 12.48 12.26
N TYR A 15 3.13 12.88 11.98
CA TYR A 15 2.36 13.76 12.85
C TYR A 15 2.13 13.14 14.23
N VAL A 16 1.70 11.89 14.29
CA VAL A 16 1.49 11.17 15.55
C VAL A 16 2.81 11.06 16.31
N HIS A 17 3.90 10.69 15.63
CA HIS A 17 5.22 10.62 16.24
C HIS A 17 5.67 11.96 16.83
N TRP A 18 5.50 13.04 16.07
CA TRP A 18 5.81 14.39 16.56
C TRP A 18 5.00 14.75 17.81
N LYS A 19 3.71 14.41 17.87
CA LYS A 19 2.87 14.66 19.05
C LYS A 19 3.34 13.89 20.28
N LEU A 20 3.94 12.70 20.08
CA LEU A 20 4.40 11.83 21.16
C LEU A 20 5.82 12.17 21.64
N THR A 21 6.69 12.64 20.74
CA THR A 21 8.13 12.81 21.00
C THR A 21 8.63 14.25 20.88
N GLY A 22 7.86 15.13 20.25
CA GLY A 22 8.32 16.47 19.87
C GLY A 22 9.30 16.48 18.68
N LYS A 23 9.63 15.32 18.08
CA LYS A 23 10.57 15.19 16.96
C LYS A 23 9.83 15.08 15.62
N LYS A 24 10.31 15.84 14.61
CA LYS A 24 9.76 15.87 13.25
C LYS A 24 10.62 15.00 12.33
N VAL A 25 10.45 13.71 12.44
CA VAL A 25 11.19 12.69 11.67
C VAL A 25 10.24 11.71 11.04
N LEU A 26 10.67 11.02 9.99
CA LEU A 26 9.96 9.89 9.39
C LEU A 26 10.88 8.69 9.25
N GLY A 27 10.32 7.50 9.17
CA GLY A 27 11.01 6.36 8.64
C GLY A 27 11.32 6.56 7.15
N VAL A 28 12.46 6.08 6.71
CA VAL A 28 12.93 6.28 5.32
C VAL A 28 11.96 5.68 4.29
N GLY A 29 11.25 4.59 4.65
CA GLY A 29 10.23 3.99 3.80
C GLY A 29 9.05 4.93 3.59
N ASP A 30 8.51 5.49 4.66
CA ASP A 30 7.38 6.44 4.60
C ASP A 30 7.81 7.77 3.93
N ALA A 31 9.02 8.25 4.23
CA ALA A 31 9.59 9.45 3.61
C ALA A 31 9.74 9.31 2.09
N SER A 32 10.06 8.10 1.59
CA SER A 32 10.19 7.83 0.16
C SER A 32 8.87 7.98 -0.61
N GLY A 33 7.74 7.81 0.06
CA GLY A 33 6.42 8.10 -0.48
C GLY A 33 6.10 9.58 -0.58
N MET A 34 6.83 10.45 0.14
CA MET A 34 6.67 11.91 0.04
C MET A 34 7.56 12.51 -1.05
N PHE A 35 8.81 12.09 -1.11
CA PHE A 35 9.78 12.56 -2.10
C PHE A 35 10.90 11.54 -2.29
N PRO A 36 11.51 11.42 -3.50
CA PRO A 36 12.52 10.42 -3.79
C PRO A 36 13.69 10.42 -2.82
N ILE A 37 14.09 9.23 -2.39
CA ILE A 37 15.24 8.98 -1.50
C ILE A 37 16.41 8.42 -2.31
N ASP A 38 17.62 8.89 -2.02
CA ASP A 38 18.85 8.23 -2.46
C ASP A 38 19.13 7.01 -1.56
N PRO A 39 19.08 5.77 -2.10
CA PRO A 39 19.29 4.57 -1.33
C PRO A 39 20.72 4.41 -0.79
N THR A 40 21.66 5.25 -1.20
CA THR A 40 23.05 5.24 -0.72
C THR A 40 23.22 6.08 0.54
N THR A 41 22.59 7.25 0.56
CA THR A 41 22.67 8.20 1.69
C THR A 41 21.51 8.08 2.65
N HIS A 42 20.40 7.47 2.23
CA HIS A 42 19.12 7.37 2.92
C HIS A 42 18.50 8.75 3.23
N THR A 43 18.86 9.75 2.43
CA THR A 43 18.30 11.10 2.48
C THR A 43 17.55 11.42 1.19
N TYR A 44 16.82 12.52 1.16
CA TYR A 44 16.17 12.95 -0.08
C TYR A 44 17.18 13.19 -1.20
N GLU A 45 16.83 12.75 -2.42
CA GLU A 45 17.69 12.85 -3.60
C GLU A 45 17.91 14.33 -3.97
N THR A 46 19.10 14.84 -3.69
CA THR A 46 19.46 16.27 -3.85
C THR A 46 19.17 16.80 -5.24
N ALA A 47 19.48 16.01 -6.29
CA ALA A 47 19.24 16.45 -7.66
C ALA A 47 17.75 16.67 -7.97
N PHE A 48 16.84 15.95 -7.33
CA PHE A 48 15.40 16.15 -7.48
C PHE A 48 14.89 17.30 -6.62
N VAL A 49 15.43 17.49 -5.41
CA VAL A 49 15.13 18.66 -4.57
C VAL A 49 15.50 19.95 -5.30
N GLU A 50 16.71 20.03 -5.88
CA GLU A 50 17.16 21.19 -6.67
C GLU A 50 16.27 21.45 -7.90
N LYS A 51 15.87 20.39 -8.62
CA LYS A 51 14.95 20.52 -9.76
C LYS A 51 13.58 21.03 -9.34
N PHE A 52 13.05 20.54 -8.22
CA PHE A 52 11.77 20.99 -7.70
C PHE A 52 11.83 22.47 -7.28
N ASP A 53 12.86 22.85 -6.53
CA ASP A 53 13.07 24.22 -6.11
C ASP A 53 13.31 25.21 -7.26
N ALA A 54 13.75 24.71 -8.42
CA ALA A 54 13.97 25.52 -9.63
C ALA A 54 12.69 25.69 -10.49
N LEU A 55 11.58 25.02 -10.18
CA LEU A 55 10.32 25.23 -10.88
C LEU A 55 9.87 26.69 -10.70
N PRO A 56 9.41 27.36 -11.76
CA PRO A 56 9.05 28.81 -11.69
C PRO A 56 8.07 29.14 -10.58
N GLU A 57 7.11 28.27 -10.32
CA GLU A 57 6.09 28.44 -9.30
C GLU A 57 6.65 28.26 -7.88
N VAL A 58 7.70 27.47 -7.73
CA VAL A 58 8.36 27.18 -6.44
C VAL A 58 9.49 28.16 -6.16
N ALA A 59 10.27 28.54 -7.16
CA ALA A 59 11.42 29.44 -7.04
C ALA A 59 11.05 30.83 -6.46
N ALA A 60 9.81 31.27 -6.66
CA ALA A 60 9.27 32.51 -6.11
C ALA A 60 8.83 32.40 -4.65
N GLN A 61 8.82 31.20 -4.05
CA GLN A 61 8.39 31.01 -2.67
C GLN A 61 9.50 31.35 -1.66
N PRO A 62 9.13 31.77 -0.45
CA PRO A 62 10.09 32.11 0.61
C PRO A 62 10.73 30.88 1.28
N TRP A 63 10.30 29.69 0.94
CA TRP A 63 10.76 28.42 1.50
C TRP A 63 11.47 27.55 0.44
N LYS A 64 12.23 26.59 0.91
CA LYS A 64 12.83 25.53 0.11
C LYS A 64 12.28 24.18 0.54
N LEU A 65 12.22 23.23 -0.38
CA LEU A 65 11.61 21.91 -0.11
C LEU A 65 12.31 21.20 1.06
N GLU A 66 13.63 21.26 1.12
CA GLU A 66 14.42 20.65 2.22
C GLU A 66 14.03 21.13 3.63
N ASN A 67 13.53 22.38 3.74
CA ASN A 67 13.09 22.94 5.01
C ASN A 67 11.67 22.53 5.40
N LEU A 68 10.93 21.92 4.49
CA LEU A 68 9.55 21.48 4.71
C LEU A 68 9.47 19.98 4.98
N LEU A 69 10.39 19.19 4.41
CA LEU A 69 10.40 17.75 4.53
C LEU A 69 10.95 17.31 5.90
N PRO A 70 10.39 16.26 6.53
CA PRO A 70 10.93 15.69 7.75
C PRO A 70 12.23 14.94 7.49
N GLU A 71 13.10 14.87 8.49
CA GLU A 71 14.33 14.08 8.43
C GLU A 71 14.00 12.59 8.28
N PRO A 72 14.50 11.89 7.23
CA PRO A 72 14.31 10.46 7.08
C PRO A 72 15.29 9.67 7.96
N LEU A 73 14.80 8.64 8.65
CA LEU A 73 15.59 7.77 9.52
C LEU A 73 15.42 6.30 9.13
N VAL A 74 16.53 5.56 9.09
CA VAL A 74 16.50 4.11 8.84
C VAL A 74 15.96 3.37 10.06
N ALA A 75 15.19 2.30 9.83
CA ALA A 75 14.65 1.44 10.88
C ALA A 75 15.74 0.95 11.84
N GLY A 76 15.44 0.97 13.13
CA GLY A 76 16.40 0.64 14.19
C GLY A 76 17.16 1.85 14.74
N THR A 77 17.07 3.01 14.11
CA THR A 77 17.62 4.27 14.65
C THR A 77 16.68 4.82 15.72
N PRO A 78 17.17 5.30 16.86
CA PRO A 78 16.33 6.02 17.83
C PRO A 78 15.75 7.30 17.21
N ALA A 79 14.42 7.43 17.22
CA ALA A 79 13.72 8.56 16.61
C ALA A 79 13.23 9.60 17.61
N GLY A 80 13.53 9.43 18.87
CA GLY A 80 13.13 10.28 19.98
C GLY A 80 12.59 9.46 21.14
N GLU A 81 12.24 10.13 22.21
CA GLU A 81 11.69 9.54 23.41
C GLU A 81 10.27 10.04 23.67
N LEU A 82 9.44 9.18 24.23
CA LEU A 82 8.10 9.56 24.67
C LEU A 82 8.18 10.68 25.69
N THR A 83 7.57 11.81 25.41
CA THR A 83 7.49 12.95 26.32
C THR A 83 6.45 12.74 27.42
N GLU A 84 6.44 13.60 28.44
CA GLU A 84 5.38 13.60 29.47
C GLU A 84 4.00 13.87 28.85
N GLU A 85 3.93 14.83 27.91
CA GLU A 85 2.71 15.16 27.18
C GLU A 85 2.26 13.99 26.30
N GLY A 86 3.21 13.34 25.61
CA GLY A 86 2.94 12.16 24.78
C GLY A 86 2.43 10.98 25.61
N ALA A 87 3.06 10.72 26.76
CA ALA A 87 2.62 9.67 27.67
C ALA A 87 1.20 9.94 28.20
N LYS A 88 0.91 11.17 28.59
CA LYS A 88 -0.41 11.59 29.08
C LYS A 88 -1.48 11.55 27.97
N LEU A 89 -1.10 11.83 26.72
CA LEU A 89 -2.00 11.73 25.57
C LEU A 89 -2.45 10.29 25.33
N LEU A 90 -1.51 9.32 25.46
CA LEU A 90 -1.79 7.91 25.25
C LEU A 90 -2.49 7.26 26.45
N ASP A 91 -2.09 7.66 27.65
CA ASP A 91 -2.61 7.11 28.90
C ASP A 91 -2.91 8.20 29.92
N PRO A 92 -4.14 8.72 29.94
CA PRO A 92 -4.57 9.71 30.94
C PRO A 92 -4.50 9.22 32.39
N SER A 93 -4.43 7.88 32.61
CA SER A 93 -4.31 7.31 33.97
C SER A 93 -2.94 7.56 34.62
N GLY A 94 -1.92 7.88 33.79
CA GLY A 94 -0.55 8.14 34.25
C GLY A 94 0.25 6.87 34.58
N THR A 95 -0.22 5.70 34.17
CA THR A 95 0.52 4.44 34.30
C THR A 95 1.71 4.40 33.33
N LEU A 96 1.51 4.88 32.10
CA LEU A 96 2.56 4.99 31.10
C LEU A 96 3.54 6.10 31.49
N LYS A 97 4.83 5.77 31.50
CA LYS A 97 5.90 6.72 31.85
C LYS A 97 6.60 7.25 30.61
N PRO A 98 7.07 8.52 30.64
CA PRO A 98 7.91 9.07 29.58
C PRO A 98 9.29 8.41 29.54
N GLY A 99 10.11 8.73 28.51
CA GLY A 99 11.47 8.24 28.34
C GLY A 99 11.60 6.94 27.55
N ILE A 100 10.49 6.39 27.05
CA ILE A 100 10.51 5.22 26.16
C ILE A 100 11.03 5.67 24.79
N VAL A 101 12.10 5.03 24.30
CA VAL A 101 12.64 5.28 22.95
C VAL A 101 11.66 4.76 21.90
N LEU A 102 11.33 5.62 20.94
CA LEU A 102 10.49 5.28 19.80
C LEU A 102 11.35 5.02 18.55
N ALA A 103 10.91 4.07 17.73
CA ALA A 103 11.44 3.84 16.39
C ALA A 103 10.96 4.92 15.41
N PRO A 104 11.63 5.08 14.25
CA PRO A 104 11.13 5.93 13.18
C PRO A 104 9.71 5.52 12.76
N PRO A 105 8.80 6.48 12.61
CA PRO A 105 7.43 6.17 12.20
C PRO A 105 7.40 5.75 10.74
N GLU A 106 6.77 4.63 10.46
CA GLU A 106 6.62 4.05 9.12
C GLU A 106 5.16 3.85 8.76
N GLY A 107 4.85 3.86 7.46
CA GLY A 107 3.55 3.51 6.92
C GLY A 107 3.30 1.99 6.94
N ASP A 108 2.07 1.60 6.59
CA ASP A 108 1.64 0.20 6.56
C ASP A 108 2.40 -0.64 5.52
N ALA A 109 2.79 -0.05 4.38
CA ALA A 109 3.56 -0.72 3.35
C ALA A 109 4.94 -1.17 3.87
N GLY A 110 5.70 -0.26 4.48
CA GLY A 110 7.01 -0.56 5.05
C GLY A 110 6.93 -1.54 6.21
N THR A 111 6.00 -1.33 7.15
CA THR A 111 5.78 -2.26 8.26
C THR A 111 5.32 -3.63 7.80
N GLY A 112 4.53 -3.72 6.72
CA GLY A 112 4.14 -4.97 6.08
C GLY A 112 5.32 -5.75 5.52
N MET A 113 6.31 -5.06 4.92
CA MET A 113 7.55 -5.70 4.46
C MET A 113 8.37 -6.27 5.63
N VAL A 114 8.45 -5.55 6.74
CA VAL A 114 9.12 -6.05 7.96
C VAL A 114 8.37 -7.27 8.52
N ALA A 115 7.05 -7.18 8.65
CA ALA A 115 6.22 -8.25 9.20
C ALA A 115 6.29 -9.55 8.39
N THR A 116 6.48 -9.45 7.07
CA THR A 116 6.62 -10.60 6.16
C THR A 116 8.08 -11.01 5.90
N ASN A 117 9.04 -10.37 6.57
CA ASN A 117 10.48 -10.58 6.37
C ASN A 117 10.91 -10.41 4.90
N SER A 118 10.35 -9.42 4.21
CA SER A 118 10.55 -9.17 2.79
C SER A 118 11.31 -7.86 2.51
N VAL A 119 12.25 -7.51 3.38
CA VAL A 119 13.09 -6.30 3.27
C VAL A 119 14.44 -6.54 2.57
N ARG A 120 14.74 -7.78 2.17
CA ARG A 120 16.01 -8.12 1.50
C ARG A 120 15.85 -8.04 -0.01
N VAL A 121 16.95 -7.73 -0.70
CA VAL A 121 17.03 -7.78 -2.16
C VAL A 121 16.46 -9.10 -2.70
N ARG A 122 15.67 -9.03 -3.76
CA ARG A 122 14.93 -10.14 -4.40
C ARG A 122 13.87 -10.78 -3.52
N THR A 123 13.45 -10.13 -2.47
CA THR A 123 12.23 -10.49 -1.74
C THR A 123 11.15 -9.44 -1.98
N GLY A 124 9.92 -9.78 -1.65
CA GLY A 124 8.80 -8.87 -1.78
C GLY A 124 7.59 -9.36 -1.02
N ASN A 125 6.60 -8.52 -0.92
CA ASN A 125 5.31 -8.87 -0.35
C ASN A 125 4.18 -8.31 -1.18
N VAL A 126 3.00 -8.87 -0.99
CA VAL A 126 1.75 -8.38 -1.55
C VAL A 126 0.82 -8.03 -0.40
N SER A 127 0.34 -6.80 -0.38
CA SER A 127 -0.71 -6.36 0.53
C SER A 127 -2.03 -6.35 -0.21
N ALA A 128 -2.96 -7.17 0.25
CA ALA A 128 -4.23 -7.43 -0.40
C ALA A 128 -5.39 -6.95 0.49
N GLY A 129 -5.75 -5.69 0.31
CA GLY A 129 -6.86 -5.03 1.02
C GLY A 129 -8.00 -4.62 0.10
N THR A 130 -8.56 -3.46 0.29
CA THR A 130 -9.53 -2.84 -0.64
C THR A 130 -8.88 -2.57 -1.99
N SER A 131 -7.66 -2.05 -1.97
CA SER A 131 -6.71 -2.03 -3.06
C SER A 131 -5.66 -3.15 -2.87
N ILE A 132 -4.85 -3.38 -3.87
CA ILE A 132 -3.72 -4.31 -3.80
C ILE A 132 -2.45 -3.56 -4.18
N PHE A 133 -1.35 -3.85 -3.50
CA PHE A 133 -0.02 -3.43 -3.95
C PHE A 133 1.00 -4.54 -3.70
N ALA A 134 1.91 -4.65 -4.66
CA ALA A 134 3.06 -5.53 -4.60
C ALA A 134 4.33 -4.71 -4.46
N MET A 135 5.20 -5.08 -3.53
CA MET A 135 6.49 -4.46 -3.33
C MET A 135 7.59 -5.49 -3.54
N VAL A 136 8.61 -5.14 -4.30
CA VAL A 136 9.77 -5.99 -4.56
C VAL A 136 11.04 -5.19 -4.32
N VAL A 137 11.92 -5.71 -3.47
CA VAL A 137 13.23 -5.08 -3.20
C VAL A 137 14.16 -5.29 -4.39
N LEU A 138 14.57 -4.20 -5.00
CA LEU A 138 15.34 -4.19 -6.23
C LEU A 138 16.82 -4.45 -5.96
N GLU A 139 17.46 -5.20 -6.85
CA GLU A 139 18.91 -5.43 -6.82
C GLU A 139 19.69 -4.24 -7.41
N HIS A 140 19.06 -3.53 -8.36
CA HIS A 140 19.63 -2.38 -9.05
C HIS A 140 18.57 -1.34 -9.34
N LYS A 141 18.96 -0.08 -9.53
CA LYS A 141 18.07 0.97 -10.03
C LYS A 141 17.47 0.56 -11.38
N LEU A 142 16.22 0.93 -11.63
CA LEU A 142 15.58 0.69 -12.92
C LEU A 142 16.35 1.40 -14.03
N LYS A 143 16.47 0.76 -15.19
CA LYS A 143 17.22 1.31 -16.35
C LYS A 143 16.43 2.37 -17.13
N ALA A 144 15.14 2.40 -16.96
CA ALA A 144 14.22 3.32 -17.61
C ALA A 144 13.10 3.73 -16.67
N LEU A 145 12.37 4.78 -17.01
CA LEU A 145 11.15 5.18 -16.34
C LEU A 145 10.04 4.19 -16.71
N HIS A 146 9.39 3.64 -15.70
CA HIS A 146 8.21 2.80 -15.79
C HIS A 146 7.07 3.48 -15.04
N PRO A 147 6.14 4.15 -15.74
CA PRO A 147 5.06 4.93 -15.09
C PRO A 147 4.13 4.09 -14.22
N GLU A 148 4.13 2.78 -14.44
CA GLU A 148 3.34 1.78 -13.72
C GLU A 148 4.00 1.28 -12.42
N VAL A 149 5.25 1.70 -12.15
CA VAL A 149 6.02 1.28 -10.96
C VAL A 149 6.47 2.51 -10.21
N ASP A 150 6.01 2.65 -8.98
CA ASP A 150 6.51 3.64 -8.05
C ASP A 150 7.81 3.15 -7.41
N LEU A 151 8.80 4.04 -7.32
CA LEU A 151 10.05 3.75 -6.64
C LEU A 151 9.99 4.31 -5.22
N VAL A 152 10.06 3.42 -4.26
CA VAL A 152 10.07 3.71 -2.83
C VAL A 152 11.26 3.02 -2.17
N THR A 153 11.42 3.15 -0.86
CA THR A 153 12.42 2.39 -0.11
C THR A 153 11.78 1.47 0.91
N THR A 154 12.50 0.42 1.28
CA THR A 154 12.18 -0.37 2.47
C THR A 154 12.47 0.46 3.72
N PRO A 155 11.96 0.09 4.92
CA PRO A 155 12.39 0.72 6.18
C PRO A 155 13.89 0.61 6.47
N ALA A 156 14.60 -0.31 5.81
CA ALA A 156 16.06 -0.43 5.87
C ALA A 156 16.80 0.53 4.91
N GLY A 157 16.08 1.21 4.01
CA GLY A 157 16.64 2.14 3.04
C GLY A 157 16.94 1.54 1.67
N ASP A 158 16.72 0.23 1.47
CA ASP A 158 16.91 -0.42 0.17
C ASP A 158 15.81 -0.02 -0.81
N LEU A 159 16.17 0.13 -2.08
CA LEU A 159 15.23 0.51 -3.13
C LEU A 159 14.20 -0.59 -3.39
N ALA A 160 12.93 -0.25 -3.44
CA ALA A 160 11.85 -1.15 -3.78
C ALA A 160 10.99 -0.58 -4.91
N GLY A 161 10.58 -1.45 -5.83
CA GLY A 161 9.53 -1.16 -6.80
C GLY A 161 8.17 -1.51 -6.20
N MET A 162 7.23 -0.59 -6.29
CA MET A 162 5.86 -0.79 -5.87
C MET A 162 4.93 -0.70 -7.08
N SER A 163 4.09 -1.72 -7.26
CA SER A 163 2.94 -1.69 -8.15
C SER A 163 1.67 -1.59 -7.31
N HIS A 164 0.74 -0.73 -7.69
CA HIS A 164 -0.50 -0.50 -6.95
C HIS A 164 -1.70 -0.55 -7.88
N ALA A 165 -2.77 -1.25 -7.48
CA ALA A 165 -4.05 -1.26 -8.16
C ALA A 165 -5.19 -0.95 -7.18
N ASN A 166 -6.14 -0.12 -7.63
CA ASN A 166 -7.22 0.39 -6.79
C ASN A 166 -8.30 -0.65 -6.48
N ASN A 167 -8.34 -1.74 -7.24
CA ASN A 167 -9.44 -2.70 -7.20
C ASN A 167 -8.95 -4.09 -6.84
N PHE A 168 -9.31 -4.58 -5.64
CA PHE A 168 -9.03 -5.95 -5.24
C PHE A 168 -10.23 -6.60 -4.54
N THR A 169 -10.42 -6.37 -3.23
CA THR A 169 -11.43 -7.11 -2.47
C THR A 169 -12.85 -6.58 -2.65
N SER A 170 -13.04 -5.37 -3.15
CA SER A 170 -14.37 -4.74 -3.19
C SER A 170 -15.36 -5.50 -4.06
N ASP A 171 -14.94 -5.97 -5.25
CA ASP A 171 -15.80 -6.77 -6.13
C ASP A 171 -15.95 -8.19 -5.60
N LEU A 172 -14.84 -8.79 -5.13
CA LEU A 172 -14.84 -10.10 -4.50
C LEU A 172 -15.79 -10.16 -3.30
N ASN A 173 -15.78 -9.15 -2.43
CA ASN A 173 -16.67 -9.04 -1.28
C ASN A 173 -18.15 -8.96 -1.70
N ALA A 174 -18.45 -8.29 -2.81
CA ALA A 174 -19.82 -8.22 -3.32
C ALA A 174 -20.35 -9.61 -3.72
N TRP A 175 -19.52 -10.41 -4.41
CA TRP A 175 -19.87 -11.78 -4.77
C TRP A 175 -19.99 -12.71 -3.56
N VAL A 176 -19.03 -12.67 -2.65
CA VAL A 176 -19.09 -13.44 -1.38
C VAL A 176 -20.34 -13.07 -0.58
N GLY A 177 -20.66 -11.76 -0.51
CA GLY A 177 -21.88 -11.28 0.13
C GLY A 177 -23.16 -11.84 -0.53
N LEU A 178 -23.17 -11.97 -1.85
CA LEU A 178 -24.30 -12.56 -2.58
C LEU A 178 -24.48 -14.05 -2.21
N PHE A 179 -23.41 -14.83 -2.13
CA PHE A 179 -23.45 -16.22 -1.67
C PHE A 179 -23.95 -16.33 -0.23
N GLY A 180 -23.53 -15.41 0.66
CA GLY A 180 -24.04 -15.31 2.03
C GLY A 180 -25.53 -15.04 2.10
N GLN A 181 -26.04 -14.13 1.26
CA GLN A 181 -27.47 -13.86 1.14
C GLN A 181 -28.25 -15.08 0.65
N PHE A 182 -27.71 -15.82 -0.34
CA PHE A 182 -28.31 -17.05 -0.82
C PHE A 182 -28.38 -18.11 0.30
N ALA A 183 -27.27 -18.33 1.02
CA ALA A 183 -27.24 -19.29 2.13
C ALA A 183 -28.30 -18.93 3.21
N LYS A 184 -28.43 -17.65 3.54
CA LYS A 184 -29.47 -17.17 4.47
C LYS A 184 -30.88 -17.41 3.91
N ALA A 185 -31.11 -17.16 2.62
CA ALA A 185 -32.43 -17.34 1.99
C ALA A 185 -32.93 -18.78 2.00
N ILE A 186 -32.01 -19.77 1.91
CA ILE A 186 -32.35 -21.20 2.02
C ILE A 186 -32.36 -21.72 3.47
N GLY A 187 -32.27 -20.83 4.46
CA GLY A 187 -32.32 -21.19 5.89
C GLY A 187 -31.02 -21.79 6.45
N GLN A 188 -29.88 -21.62 5.77
CA GLN A 188 -28.58 -22.10 6.18
C GLN A 188 -27.57 -20.95 6.26
N PRO A 189 -27.73 -20.00 7.21
CA PRO A 189 -26.80 -18.88 7.35
C PRO A 189 -25.41 -19.42 7.71
N VAL A 190 -24.38 -18.87 7.06
CA VAL A 190 -22.97 -19.28 7.21
C VAL A 190 -22.18 -18.10 7.77
N ASP A 191 -21.26 -18.38 8.69
CA ASP A 191 -20.26 -17.39 9.14
C ASP A 191 -19.40 -16.90 7.99
N ALA A 192 -19.04 -15.61 8.02
CA ALA A 192 -18.30 -14.97 6.93
C ALA A 192 -16.94 -15.66 6.69
N GLY A 193 -16.19 -15.97 7.74
CA GLY A 193 -14.87 -16.63 7.61
C GLY A 193 -15.00 -18.03 7.01
N MET A 194 -16.00 -18.79 7.41
CA MET A 194 -16.31 -20.10 6.82
C MET A 194 -16.68 -19.96 5.35
N LEU A 195 -17.47 -18.96 4.99
CA LEU A 195 -17.91 -18.70 3.63
C LEU A 195 -16.71 -18.39 2.71
N TYR A 196 -15.85 -17.44 3.11
CA TYR A 196 -14.62 -17.15 2.38
C TYR A 196 -13.72 -18.37 2.22
N GLY A 197 -13.47 -19.10 3.31
CA GLY A 197 -12.63 -20.28 3.27
C GLY A 197 -13.19 -21.38 2.35
N THR A 198 -14.50 -21.54 2.28
CA THR A 198 -15.17 -22.51 1.40
C THR A 198 -15.05 -22.10 -0.06
N LEU A 199 -15.33 -20.83 -0.37
CA LEU A 199 -15.28 -20.30 -1.74
C LEU A 199 -13.84 -20.28 -2.28
N PHE A 200 -12.86 -19.93 -1.47
CA PHE A 200 -11.45 -19.96 -1.88
C PHE A 200 -10.92 -21.36 -2.09
N ARG A 201 -11.30 -22.32 -1.24
CA ARG A 201 -10.97 -23.75 -1.50
C ARG A 201 -11.60 -24.28 -2.79
N ALA A 202 -12.83 -23.85 -3.09
CA ALA A 202 -13.45 -24.22 -4.37
C ALA A 202 -12.64 -23.71 -5.58
N ALA A 203 -12.05 -22.53 -5.49
CA ALA A 203 -11.24 -21.95 -6.58
C ALA A 203 -9.94 -22.70 -6.87
N ILE A 204 -9.39 -23.43 -5.91
CA ILE A 204 -8.10 -24.13 -6.01
C ILE A 204 -8.26 -25.66 -6.03
N ALA A 205 -9.48 -26.16 -6.12
CA ALA A 205 -9.74 -27.61 -6.22
C ALA A 205 -9.20 -28.20 -7.54
N ASP A 206 -8.89 -29.49 -7.55
CA ASP A 206 -8.22 -30.16 -8.66
C ASP A 206 -9.09 -30.25 -9.93
N ASP A 207 -10.41 -30.18 -9.79
CA ASP A 207 -11.38 -30.25 -10.88
C ASP A 207 -11.71 -28.89 -11.52
N VAL A 208 -11.02 -27.82 -11.09
CA VAL A 208 -11.22 -26.47 -11.63
C VAL A 208 -10.37 -26.26 -12.89
N ASP A 209 -11.00 -25.77 -13.96
CA ASP A 209 -10.32 -25.53 -15.23
C ASP A 209 -9.22 -24.47 -15.11
N ALA A 210 -8.06 -24.72 -15.70
CA ALA A 210 -6.92 -23.80 -15.66
C ALA A 210 -7.24 -22.41 -16.25
N ASN A 211 -8.13 -22.37 -17.25
CA ASN A 211 -8.62 -21.14 -17.90
C ASN A 211 -9.93 -20.63 -17.30
N CYS A 212 -10.25 -21.01 -16.06
CA CYS A 212 -11.50 -20.64 -15.39
C CYS A 212 -12.76 -21.05 -16.15
N GLY A 213 -12.72 -22.11 -16.95
CA GLY A 213 -13.85 -22.56 -17.77
C GLY A 213 -14.30 -21.57 -18.83
N GLY A 214 -13.43 -20.66 -19.27
CA GLY A 214 -13.77 -19.59 -20.23
C GLY A 214 -14.57 -18.44 -19.65
N LEU A 215 -14.58 -18.28 -18.32
CA LEU A 215 -15.18 -17.16 -17.61
C LEU A 215 -14.20 -16.00 -17.54
N LEU A 216 -14.70 -14.78 -17.70
CA LEU A 216 -13.93 -13.53 -17.58
C LEU A 216 -14.57 -12.64 -16.55
N ASN A 217 -13.74 -12.02 -15.73
CA ASN A 217 -14.14 -10.99 -14.77
C ASN A 217 -13.27 -9.76 -14.90
N TYR A 218 -13.89 -8.59 -14.88
CA TYR A 218 -13.25 -7.28 -14.81
C TYR A 218 -13.67 -6.63 -13.48
N PRO A 219 -12.82 -6.63 -12.45
CA PRO A 219 -13.20 -6.27 -11.08
C PRO A 219 -13.16 -4.76 -10.82
N PHE A 220 -13.02 -3.93 -11.85
CA PHE A 220 -12.82 -2.49 -11.73
C PHE A 220 -14.08 -1.79 -11.22
N ARG A 221 -14.27 -1.83 -9.92
CA ARG A 221 -15.39 -1.20 -9.23
C ARG A 221 -15.22 0.31 -9.07
N SER A 222 -14.00 0.76 -8.84
CA SER A 222 -13.56 2.16 -8.93
C SER A 222 -12.73 2.34 -10.19
N GLY A 223 -12.45 3.57 -10.57
CA GLY A 223 -11.54 3.82 -11.68
C GLY A 223 -10.19 3.12 -11.47
N GLU A 224 -9.52 2.76 -12.55
CA GLU A 224 -8.17 2.22 -12.54
C GLU A 224 -7.32 3.07 -13.49
N PHE A 225 -6.59 4.00 -12.92
CA PHE A 225 -5.83 5.00 -13.66
C PHE A 225 -4.82 4.36 -14.64
N LEU A 226 -4.13 3.32 -14.19
CA LEU A 226 -3.12 2.64 -15.00
C LEU A 226 -3.70 1.81 -16.15
N ALA A 227 -4.99 1.47 -16.07
CA ALA A 227 -5.72 0.86 -17.19
C ALA A 227 -6.46 1.91 -18.05
N GLY A 228 -6.27 3.20 -17.77
CA GLY A 228 -6.96 4.28 -18.48
C GLY A 228 -8.46 4.35 -18.23
N LEU A 229 -8.93 3.79 -17.11
CA LEU A 229 -10.34 3.74 -16.74
C LEU A 229 -10.65 4.82 -15.68
N PRO A 230 -11.26 5.96 -16.04
CA PRO A 230 -11.57 7.02 -15.08
C PRO A 230 -12.70 6.62 -14.12
N GLU A 231 -13.60 5.72 -14.55
CA GLU A 231 -14.72 5.24 -13.76
C GLU A 231 -14.74 3.70 -13.75
N GLY A 232 -15.15 3.14 -12.62
CA GLY A 232 -15.29 1.71 -12.45
C GLY A 232 -16.64 1.18 -12.92
N ARG A 233 -16.62 0.04 -13.61
CA ARG A 233 -17.80 -0.75 -13.92
C ARG A 233 -17.43 -2.22 -13.98
N PRO A 234 -17.63 -2.98 -12.88
CA PRO A 234 -17.39 -4.41 -12.89
C PRO A 234 -18.20 -5.10 -13.98
N LEU A 235 -17.57 -6.02 -14.68
CA LEU A 235 -18.19 -6.80 -15.74
C LEU A 235 -17.81 -8.27 -15.58
N PHE A 236 -18.81 -9.12 -15.50
CA PHE A 236 -18.64 -10.58 -15.60
C PHE A 236 -19.17 -11.05 -16.96
N ALA A 237 -18.34 -11.73 -17.71
CA ALA A 237 -18.67 -12.21 -19.06
C ALA A 237 -18.39 -13.70 -19.21
N ARG A 238 -19.16 -14.35 -20.05
CA ARG A 238 -18.99 -15.77 -20.43
C ARG A 238 -19.44 -16.02 -21.85
N SER A 239 -18.81 -16.97 -22.52
CA SER A 239 -19.33 -17.49 -23.78
C SER A 239 -20.46 -18.52 -23.54
N PRO A 240 -21.24 -18.87 -24.57
CA PRO A 240 -22.25 -19.91 -24.44
C PRO A 240 -21.66 -21.28 -24.05
N GLU A 241 -20.42 -21.55 -24.41
CA GLU A 241 -19.69 -22.80 -24.16
C GLU A 241 -18.95 -22.80 -22.82
N ALA A 242 -18.99 -21.71 -22.07
CA ALA A 242 -18.24 -21.61 -20.82
C ALA A 242 -18.73 -22.61 -19.77
N ASN A 243 -17.79 -23.29 -19.13
CA ASN A 243 -18.03 -24.19 -18.01
C ASN A 243 -18.23 -23.42 -16.71
N MET A 244 -19.47 -23.08 -16.40
CA MET A 244 -19.80 -22.26 -15.21
C MET A 244 -20.02 -23.14 -13.99
N THR A 245 -18.94 -23.44 -13.27
CA THR A 245 -18.96 -24.08 -11.95
C THR A 245 -18.59 -23.09 -10.86
N LEU A 246 -18.87 -23.42 -9.59
CA LEU A 246 -18.46 -22.59 -8.45
C LEU A 246 -16.93 -22.40 -8.42
N GLY A 247 -16.18 -23.46 -8.67
CA GLY A 247 -14.72 -23.42 -8.69
C GLY A 247 -14.19 -22.51 -9.80
N ASN A 248 -14.66 -22.68 -11.04
CA ASN A 248 -14.27 -21.83 -12.17
C ASN A 248 -14.66 -20.37 -11.95
N PHE A 249 -15.85 -20.11 -11.42
CA PHE A 249 -16.30 -18.77 -11.10
C PHE A 249 -15.36 -18.11 -10.06
N MET A 250 -15.10 -18.76 -8.95
CA MET A 250 -14.25 -18.21 -7.89
C MET A 250 -12.79 -18.08 -8.32
N ARG A 251 -12.27 -18.98 -9.15
CA ARG A 251 -10.93 -18.86 -9.76
C ARG A 251 -10.86 -17.64 -10.67
N ALA A 252 -11.88 -17.37 -11.49
CA ALA A 252 -11.95 -16.19 -12.33
C ALA A 252 -11.96 -14.90 -11.49
N GLN A 253 -12.70 -14.88 -10.37
CA GLN A 253 -12.72 -13.75 -9.44
C GLN A 253 -11.33 -13.49 -8.84
N LEU A 254 -10.65 -14.53 -8.36
CA LEU A 254 -9.31 -14.39 -7.77
C LEU A 254 -8.27 -13.97 -8.81
N PHE A 255 -8.24 -14.61 -9.97
CA PHE A 255 -7.27 -14.28 -11.02
C PHE A 255 -7.44 -12.86 -11.52
N SER A 256 -8.68 -12.41 -11.72
CA SER A 256 -8.93 -11.04 -12.14
C SER A 256 -8.54 -10.01 -11.08
N ALA A 257 -8.70 -10.32 -9.80
CA ALA A 257 -8.29 -9.45 -8.71
C ALA A 257 -6.75 -9.27 -8.66
N PHE A 258 -5.99 -10.35 -8.92
CA PHE A 258 -4.51 -10.30 -8.95
C PHE A 258 -3.93 -9.88 -10.30
N SER A 259 -4.69 -9.92 -11.39
CA SER A 259 -4.17 -9.67 -12.75
C SER A 259 -3.53 -8.28 -12.94
N PRO A 260 -3.99 -7.18 -12.30
CA PRO A 260 -3.35 -5.89 -12.43
C PRO A 260 -1.91 -5.87 -11.92
N GLU A 261 -1.59 -6.70 -10.90
CA GLU A 261 -0.25 -6.82 -10.34
C GLU A 261 0.67 -7.71 -11.17
N ILE A 262 0.13 -8.86 -11.65
CA ILE A 262 0.90 -9.82 -12.46
C ILE A 262 1.32 -9.21 -13.81
N GLY A 263 0.46 -8.45 -14.45
CA GLY A 263 0.74 -7.80 -15.73
C GLY A 263 1.82 -6.70 -15.66
N ARG A 264 2.17 -6.24 -14.47
CA ARG A 264 3.18 -5.20 -14.24
C ARG A 264 4.53 -5.76 -13.80
N ALA A 265 4.55 -6.99 -13.30
CA ALA A 265 5.77 -7.65 -12.84
C ALA A 265 6.55 -8.37 -13.95
N SER A 266 6.05 -8.38 -15.19
CA SER A 266 6.63 -9.13 -16.33
C SER A 266 7.47 -8.28 -17.28
#